data_f02814901c0ec8c5fc616b65d19d0f70
#
_entry.id   f02814901c0ec8c5fc616b65d19d0f70
#
_cell.length_a   1.000
_cell.length_b   1.000
_cell.length_c   1.000
_cell.angle_alpha   90.00
_cell.angle_beta   90.00
_cell.angle_gamma   90.00
#
_symmetry.space_group_name_H-M   'P 1'
#
loop_
_entity.id
_entity.type
_entity.pdbx_description
1 polymer ?
#
loop_
_entity_poly.entity_id
_entity_poly.type
_entity_poly.pdbx_seq_one_letter_code
_entity_poly.pdbx_strand_id
1 'polypeptide(L)'
;MRFYWERVESSRNFANKIWNASRFVLMNLEGKDVTEPEIGSLCAEDKWILSRLNNVIKEVTDNMEKYELGIAVQKIYDFLWDELCDWYIEIAKVRLWKAEEDPKAANEALWTLRTALTQGLKLLHPFMPFITEEIYCTLLPEEESIMISDWPVYKDEWNSPEAELAIGSFQEVVRGIRNTRTSMNVPQNRKTHLIIVGKDAAICQMYENSKKSFANLAFAKEIHVQQDKTGIGEDAVSVVVSNAVVYMPLEDLVDKEKELERLTKEQERLTKEIARCEGMLNNPNFVNKAPAAKVDAEKEKLAKYKEMKEKVETQLEQLKR
;
A
#
# COMPACT_ATOMS: atom_id res chain seq x y z
N MET A 1 -17.28 25.16 15.97
CA MET A 1 -16.86 23.99 15.20
C MET A 1 -17.35 24.16 13.75
N ARG A 2 -16.47 24.02 12.73
CA ARG A 2 -16.92 24.10 11.33
C ARG A 2 -17.22 22.70 10.82
N PHE A 3 -18.33 22.53 10.12
CA PHE A 3 -18.75 21.29 9.48
C PHE A 3 -18.19 21.25 8.05
N TYR A 4 -17.56 20.11 7.68
CA TYR A 4 -17.00 19.89 6.34
C TYR A 4 -17.52 18.55 5.81
N TRP A 5 -18.14 18.55 4.63
CA TRP A 5 -18.68 17.34 3.98
C TRP A 5 -17.59 16.29 3.74
N GLU A 6 -16.40 16.71 3.34
CA GLU A 6 -15.26 15.81 3.06
C GLU A 6 -14.88 14.98 4.30
N ARG A 7 -15.01 15.56 5.49
CA ARG A 7 -14.75 14.83 6.75
C ARG A 7 -15.84 13.80 7.05
N VAL A 8 -17.10 14.09 6.74
CA VAL A 8 -18.20 13.14 6.90
C VAL A 8 -18.04 11.97 5.93
N GLU A 9 -17.66 12.24 4.68
CA GLU A 9 -17.38 11.20 3.69
C GLU A 9 -16.18 10.33 4.10
N SER A 10 -15.11 10.93 4.61
CA SER A 10 -13.95 10.21 5.14
C SER A 10 -14.35 9.28 6.29
N SER A 11 -15.16 9.75 7.25
CA SER A 11 -15.65 8.94 8.37
C SER A 11 -16.56 7.80 7.90
N ARG A 12 -17.44 8.03 6.92
CA ARG A 12 -18.24 6.99 6.29
C ARG A 12 -17.37 5.93 5.61
N ASN A 13 -16.35 6.35 4.88
CA ASN A 13 -15.41 5.44 4.22
C ASN A 13 -14.63 4.60 5.24
N PHE A 14 -14.26 5.19 6.37
CA PHE A 14 -13.63 4.47 7.48
C PHE A 14 -14.56 3.39 8.06
N ALA A 15 -15.82 3.74 8.35
CA ALA A 15 -16.82 2.78 8.83
C ALA A 15 -17.00 1.61 7.83
N ASN A 16 -17.12 1.92 6.53
CA ASN A 16 -17.25 0.92 5.49
C ASN A 16 -16.01 0.01 5.38
N LYS A 17 -14.82 0.57 5.57
CA LYS A 17 -13.57 -0.20 5.52
C LYS A 17 -13.49 -1.18 6.69
N ILE A 18 -13.78 -0.74 7.92
CA ILE A 18 -13.81 -1.61 9.09
C ILE A 18 -14.87 -2.71 8.94
N TRP A 19 -16.07 -2.35 8.48
CA TRP A 19 -17.13 -3.33 8.22
C TRP A 19 -16.69 -4.43 7.24
N ASN A 20 -16.07 -4.04 6.12
CA ASN A 20 -15.59 -5.00 5.13
C ASN A 20 -14.43 -5.85 5.65
N ALA A 21 -13.51 -5.27 6.41
CA ALA A 21 -12.43 -5.99 7.08
C ALA A 21 -12.98 -7.01 8.08
N SER A 22 -13.97 -6.61 8.88
CA SER A 22 -14.63 -7.50 9.85
C SER A 22 -15.36 -8.65 9.17
N ARG A 23 -16.05 -8.40 8.06
CA ARG A 23 -16.67 -9.44 7.25
C ARG A 23 -15.63 -10.43 6.72
N PHE A 24 -14.49 -9.95 6.25
CA PHE A 24 -13.40 -10.83 5.81
C PHE A 24 -12.92 -11.75 6.95
N VAL A 25 -12.71 -11.18 8.15
CA VAL A 25 -12.30 -11.97 9.33
C VAL A 25 -13.37 -12.99 9.70
N LEU A 26 -14.63 -12.59 9.80
CA LEU A 26 -15.78 -13.46 10.13
C LEU A 26 -15.90 -14.64 9.15
N MET A 27 -15.84 -14.37 7.84
CA MET A 27 -15.92 -15.43 6.83
C MET A 27 -14.78 -16.45 6.93
N ASN A 28 -13.62 -16.03 7.41
CA ASN A 28 -12.47 -16.93 7.60
C ASN A 28 -12.49 -17.64 8.96
N LEU A 29 -13.26 -17.14 9.93
CA LEU A 29 -13.47 -17.78 11.23
C LEU A 29 -14.60 -18.82 11.19
N GLU A 30 -15.54 -18.70 10.25
CA GLU A 30 -16.72 -19.55 10.18
C GLU A 30 -16.35 -21.05 10.14
N GLY A 31 -16.90 -21.80 11.10
CA GLY A 31 -16.68 -23.25 11.23
C GLY A 31 -15.26 -23.64 11.68
N LYS A 32 -14.44 -22.70 12.15
CA LYS A 32 -13.08 -22.97 12.63
C LYS A 32 -12.98 -22.78 14.13
N ASP A 33 -12.35 -23.73 14.80
CA ASP A 33 -11.94 -23.62 16.20
C ASP A 33 -10.54 -22.98 16.25
N VAL A 34 -10.50 -21.69 16.54
CA VAL A 34 -9.25 -20.91 16.56
C VAL A 34 -8.68 -20.85 17.95
N THR A 35 -7.55 -21.51 18.13
CA THR A 35 -6.84 -21.62 19.41
C THR A 35 -5.75 -20.58 19.56
N GLU A 36 -5.51 -20.15 20.80
CA GLU A 36 -4.43 -19.22 21.12
C GLU A 36 -3.06 -19.89 20.91
N PRO A 37 -2.18 -19.31 20.07
CA PRO A 37 -0.83 -19.83 19.85
C PRO A 37 0.14 -19.37 20.93
N GLU A 38 1.28 -20.03 21.01
CA GLU A 38 2.43 -19.49 21.75
C GLU A 38 2.97 -18.25 21.05
N ILE A 39 3.01 -17.10 21.74
CA ILE A 39 3.45 -15.82 21.15
C ILE A 39 4.87 -15.92 20.58
N GLY A 40 5.76 -16.69 21.24
CA GLY A 40 7.12 -16.94 20.78
C GLY A 40 7.20 -17.62 19.42
N SER A 41 6.23 -18.46 19.06
CA SER A 41 6.18 -19.23 17.81
C SER A 41 5.63 -18.44 16.60
N LEU A 42 4.98 -17.32 16.85
CA LEU A 42 4.40 -16.48 15.79
C LEU A 42 5.46 -16.01 14.78
N CYS A 43 5.05 -15.86 13.54
CA CYS A 43 5.91 -15.28 12.52
C CYS A 43 6.13 -13.76 12.74
N ALA A 44 7.07 -13.19 12.00
CA ALA A 44 7.42 -11.76 12.15
C ALA A 44 6.23 -10.84 11.88
N GLU A 45 5.38 -11.18 10.94
CA GLU A 45 4.21 -10.40 10.55
C GLU A 45 3.16 -10.34 11.68
N ASP A 46 2.93 -11.48 12.37
CA ASP A 46 2.00 -11.56 13.49
C ASP A 46 2.56 -10.81 14.71
N LYS A 47 3.84 -11.02 15.00
CA LYS A 47 4.52 -10.27 16.05
C LYS A 47 4.51 -8.77 15.82
N TRP A 48 4.69 -8.37 14.55
CA TRP A 48 4.64 -6.97 14.17
C TRP A 48 3.29 -6.33 14.49
N ILE A 49 2.18 -6.92 14.00
CA ILE A 49 0.86 -6.30 14.21
C ILE A 49 0.44 -6.30 15.69
N LEU A 50 0.81 -7.32 16.46
CA LEU A 50 0.58 -7.35 17.90
C LEU A 50 1.43 -6.30 18.63
N SER A 51 2.70 -6.11 18.24
CA SER A 51 3.57 -5.08 18.80
C SER A 51 3.05 -3.68 18.51
N ARG A 52 2.58 -3.44 17.27
CA ARG A 52 1.95 -2.17 16.88
C ARG A 52 0.67 -1.90 17.66
N LEU A 53 -0.22 -2.89 17.75
CA LEU A 53 -1.42 -2.83 18.59
C LEU A 53 -1.08 -2.46 20.03
N ASN A 54 -0.08 -3.12 20.61
CA ASN A 54 0.37 -2.95 21.98
C ASN A 54 0.82 -1.49 22.24
N ASN A 55 1.59 -0.93 21.30
CA ASN A 55 1.99 0.48 21.36
C ASN A 55 0.79 1.42 21.25
N VAL A 56 -0.17 1.11 20.36
CA VAL A 56 -1.39 1.91 20.21
C VAL A 56 -2.27 1.85 21.46
N ILE A 57 -2.41 0.68 22.09
CA ILE A 57 -3.14 0.55 23.37
C ILE A 57 -2.56 1.52 24.41
N LYS A 58 -1.24 1.53 24.58
CA LYS A 58 -0.57 2.43 25.53
C LYS A 58 -0.78 3.90 25.15
N GLU A 59 -0.49 4.27 23.91
CA GLU A 59 -0.59 5.65 23.44
C GLU A 59 -2.02 6.18 23.54
N VAL A 60 -3.02 5.35 23.16
CA VAL A 60 -4.44 5.73 23.23
C VAL A 60 -4.87 5.91 24.69
N THR A 61 -4.51 4.99 25.58
CA THR A 61 -4.83 5.10 27.01
C THR A 61 -4.21 6.36 27.61
N ASP A 62 -2.93 6.62 27.37
CA ASP A 62 -2.22 7.81 27.85
C ASP A 62 -2.87 9.12 27.34
N ASN A 63 -3.31 9.16 26.08
CA ASN A 63 -3.96 10.35 25.49
C ASN A 63 -5.40 10.52 26.00
N MET A 64 -6.13 9.42 26.20
CA MET A 64 -7.47 9.47 26.80
C MET A 64 -7.45 10.04 28.23
N GLU A 65 -6.47 9.60 29.05
CA GLU A 65 -6.29 10.12 30.42
C GLU A 65 -5.96 11.62 30.45
N LYS A 66 -5.26 12.11 29.42
CA LYS A 66 -4.94 13.54 29.24
C LYS A 66 -6.05 14.35 28.56
N TYR A 67 -7.18 13.72 28.23
CA TYR A 67 -8.25 14.33 27.44
C TYR A 67 -7.84 14.79 26.03
N GLU A 68 -6.79 14.22 25.48
CA GLU A 68 -6.28 14.47 24.11
C GLU A 68 -7.00 13.57 23.10
N LEU A 69 -8.34 13.63 23.08
CA LEU A 69 -9.22 12.71 22.34
C LEU A 69 -8.96 12.71 20.82
N GLY A 70 -8.57 13.86 20.27
CA GLY A 70 -8.25 13.99 18.85
C GLY A 70 -6.99 13.19 18.46
N ILE A 71 -5.99 13.12 19.36
CA ILE A 71 -4.77 12.32 19.15
C ILE A 71 -5.11 10.84 19.31
N ALA A 72 -5.85 10.49 20.35
CA ALA A 72 -6.27 9.11 20.60
C ALA A 72 -7.02 8.52 19.38
N VAL A 73 -8.03 9.19 18.86
CA VAL A 73 -8.82 8.70 17.73
C VAL A 73 -7.97 8.58 16.44
N GLN A 74 -7.01 9.49 16.22
CA GLN A 74 -6.11 9.42 15.07
C GLN A 74 -5.21 8.18 15.14
N LYS A 75 -4.67 7.86 16.32
CA LYS A 75 -3.87 6.64 16.53
C LYS A 75 -4.66 5.36 16.26
N ILE A 76 -5.92 5.31 16.71
CA ILE A 76 -6.82 4.19 16.44
C ILE A 76 -7.11 4.08 14.93
N TYR A 77 -7.37 5.23 14.28
CA TYR A 77 -7.61 5.28 12.85
C TYR A 77 -6.42 4.74 12.05
N ASP A 78 -5.20 5.25 12.33
CA ASP A 78 -3.98 4.86 11.63
C ASP A 78 -3.70 3.35 11.79
N PHE A 79 -3.88 2.82 13.00
CA PHE A 79 -3.74 1.39 13.25
C PHE A 79 -4.75 0.55 12.47
N LEU A 80 -6.04 0.87 12.58
CA LEU A 80 -7.09 0.07 11.94
C LEU A 80 -7.08 0.21 10.42
N TRP A 81 -6.90 1.44 9.91
CA TRP A 81 -6.93 1.68 8.46
C TRP A 81 -5.65 1.21 7.79
N ASP A 82 -4.49 1.74 8.21
CA ASP A 82 -3.23 1.51 7.52
C ASP A 82 -2.61 0.16 7.91
N GLU A 83 -2.41 -0.09 9.23
CA GLU A 83 -1.63 -1.23 9.67
C GLU A 83 -2.43 -2.54 9.56
N LEU A 84 -3.65 -2.57 10.12
CA LEU A 84 -4.48 -3.79 10.10
C LEU A 84 -5.08 -4.04 8.70
N CYS A 85 -5.81 -3.07 8.13
CA CYS A 85 -6.55 -3.31 6.89
C CYS A 85 -5.65 -3.31 5.65
N ASP A 86 -4.74 -2.32 5.49
CA ASP A 86 -3.97 -2.18 4.26
C ASP A 86 -2.75 -3.10 4.20
N TRP A 87 -2.21 -3.48 5.36
CA TRP A 87 -1.04 -4.33 5.42
C TRP A 87 -1.32 -5.72 5.98
N TYR A 88 -1.73 -5.82 7.23
CA TYR A 88 -1.75 -7.13 7.89
C TYR A 88 -2.76 -8.10 7.26
N ILE A 89 -3.97 -7.64 6.94
CA ILE A 89 -4.96 -8.47 6.25
C ILE A 89 -4.41 -8.98 4.91
N GLU A 90 -3.76 -8.13 4.12
CA GLU A 90 -3.23 -8.53 2.82
C GLU A 90 -2.07 -9.54 2.96
N ILE A 91 -1.24 -9.41 3.99
CA ILE A 91 -0.18 -10.37 4.32
C ILE A 91 -0.79 -11.71 4.77
N ALA A 92 -1.75 -11.67 5.68
CA ALA A 92 -2.39 -12.86 6.25
C ALA A 92 -3.14 -13.70 5.21
N LYS A 93 -3.72 -13.08 4.17
CA LYS A 93 -4.42 -13.78 3.09
C LYS A 93 -3.63 -14.93 2.49
N VAL A 94 -2.32 -14.78 2.32
CA VAL A 94 -1.46 -15.81 1.73
C VAL A 94 -1.48 -17.10 2.55
N ARG A 95 -1.49 -16.99 3.89
CA ARG A 95 -1.56 -18.14 4.82
C ARG A 95 -2.98 -18.71 4.89
N LEU A 96 -3.99 -17.82 4.86
CA LEU A 96 -5.40 -18.25 4.90
C LEU A 96 -5.80 -19.03 3.64
N TRP A 97 -5.29 -18.65 2.47
CA TRP A 97 -5.53 -19.37 1.21
C TRP A 97 -4.83 -20.73 1.15
N LYS A 98 -3.80 -20.92 1.97
CA LYS A 98 -3.04 -22.18 2.10
C LYS A 98 -3.35 -22.93 3.40
N ALA A 99 -4.52 -22.69 3.98
CA ALA A 99 -4.90 -23.29 5.26
C ALA A 99 -4.89 -24.82 5.27
N GLU A 100 -5.15 -25.47 4.13
CA GLU A 100 -5.05 -26.93 3.99
C GLU A 100 -3.61 -27.42 3.96
N GLU A 101 -2.68 -26.62 3.42
CA GLU A 101 -1.24 -26.94 3.35
C GLU A 101 -0.55 -26.73 4.71
N ASP A 102 -0.92 -25.66 5.43
CA ASP A 102 -0.35 -25.28 6.73
C ASP A 102 -1.43 -24.78 7.69
N PRO A 103 -2.17 -25.71 8.33
CA PRO A 103 -3.24 -25.37 9.27
C PRO A 103 -2.74 -24.58 10.49
N LYS A 104 -1.49 -24.81 10.93
CA LYS A 104 -0.90 -24.07 12.06
C LYS A 104 -0.71 -22.61 11.72
N ALA A 105 -0.07 -22.30 10.62
CA ALA A 105 0.13 -20.91 10.18
C ALA A 105 -1.20 -20.19 9.91
N ALA A 106 -2.20 -20.91 9.41
CA ALA A 106 -3.54 -20.36 9.23
C ALA A 106 -4.24 -20.05 10.56
N ASN A 107 -4.14 -20.93 11.57
CA ASN A 107 -4.65 -20.70 12.92
C ASN A 107 -3.97 -19.47 13.58
N GLU A 108 -2.64 -19.38 13.51
CA GLU A 108 -1.87 -18.25 14.02
C GLU A 108 -2.33 -16.93 13.39
N ALA A 109 -2.51 -16.90 12.06
CA ALA A 109 -3.01 -15.73 11.34
C ALA A 109 -4.45 -15.36 11.75
N LEU A 110 -5.35 -16.32 11.87
CA LEU A 110 -6.75 -16.09 12.28
C LEU A 110 -6.85 -15.60 13.70
N TRP A 111 -6.11 -16.20 14.63
CA TRP A 111 -6.06 -15.75 16.02
C TRP A 111 -5.57 -14.33 16.12
N THR A 112 -4.49 -14.02 15.41
CA THR A 112 -3.91 -12.65 15.40
C THR A 112 -4.86 -11.63 14.78
N LEU A 113 -5.52 -11.97 13.66
CA LEU A 113 -6.55 -11.13 13.03
C LEU A 113 -7.71 -10.85 13.97
N ARG A 114 -8.26 -11.91 14.59
CA ARG A 114 -9.35 -11.79 15.57
C ARG A 114 -8.94 -10.91 16.73
N THR A 115 -7.76 -11.16 17.31
CA THR A 115 -7.23 -10.42 18.45
C THR A 115 -7.01 -8.95 18.09
N ALA A 116 -6.32 -8.65 16.99
CA ALA A 116 -6.03 -7.28 16.57
C ALA A 116 -7.30 -6.49 16.25
N LEU A 117 -8.26 -7.11 15.59
CA LEU A 117 -9.56 -6.48 15.30
C LEU A 117 -10.34 -6.24 16.59
N THR A 118 -10.50 -7.24 17.46
CA THR A 118 -11.25 -7.13 18.71
C THR A 118 -10.71 -6.03 19.61
N GLN A 119 -9.39 -6.01 19.84
CA GLN A 119 -8.78 -4.98 20.67
C GLN A 119 -8.88 -3.59 20.03
N GLY A 120 -8.71 -3.50 18.71
CA GLY A 120 -8.90 -2.26 17.97
C GLY A 120 -10.35 -1.73 18.04
N LEU A 121 -11.35 -2.62 18.01
CA LEU A 121 -12.76 -2.25 18.20
C LEU A 121 -13.02 -1.72 19.60
N LYS A 122 -12.42 -2.32 20.64
CA LYS A 122 -12.54 -1.83 22.02
C LYS A 122 -11.99 -0.42 22.16
N LEU A 123 -10.82 -0.14 21.57
CA LEU A 123 -10.25 1.23 21.56
C LEU A 123 -11.12 2.21 20.80
N LEU A 124 -11.77 1.79 19.70
CA LEU A 124 -12.61 2.63 18.86
C LEU A 124 -14.00 2.87 19.46
N HIS A 125 -14.48 1.98 20.33
CA HIS A 125 -15.87 2.00 20.81
C HIS A 125 -16.32 3.34 21.41
N PRO A 126 -15.53 4.08 22.21
CA PRO A 126 -15.92 5.38 22.73
C PRO A 126 -16.23 6.43 21.65
N PHE A 127 -15.72 6.26 20.44
CA PHE A 127 -15.88 7.18 19.30
C PHE A 127 -16.93 6.72 18.29
N MET A 128 -17.11 5.40 18.14
CA MET A 128 -18.02 4.80 17.15
C MET A 128 -18.81 3.62 17.76
N PRO A 129 -19.68 3.86 18.74
CA PRO A 129 -20.26 2.80 19.57
C PRO A 129 -21.12 1.80 18.80
N PHE A 130 -21.90 2.23 17.81
CA PHE A 130 -22.87 1.34 17.16
C PHE A 130 -22.22 0.29 16.27
N ILE A 131 -21.28 0.69 15.40
CA ILE A 131 -20.62 -0.25 14.49
C ILE A 131 -19.69 -1.20 15.24
N THR A 132 -19.02 -0.71 16.29
CA THR A 132 -18.10 -1.54 17.07
C THR A 132 -18.84 -2.58 17.90
N GLU A 133 -20.01 -2.24 18.46
CA GLU A 133 -20.88 -3.18 19.16
C GLU A 133 -21.35 -4.31 18.23
N GLU A 134 -21.91 -3.95 17.07
CA GLU A 134 -22.43 -4.91 16.09
C GLU A 134 -21.36 -5.90 15.64
N ILE A 135 -20.15 -5.40 15.33
CA ILE A 135 -19.06 -6.25 14.90
C ILE A 135 -18.56 -7.14 16.06
N TYR A 136 -18.41 -6.56 17.26
CA TYR A 136 -17.90 -7.25 18.43
C TYR A 136 -18.78 -8.43 18.83
N CYS A 137 -20.08 -8.21 18.98
CA CYS A 137 -21.04 -9.27 19.34
C CYS A 137 -21.17 -10.35 18.25
N THR A 138 -20.90 -9.99 16.99
CA THR A 138 -20.85 -10.96 15.89
C THR A 138 -19.57 -11.81 15.93
N LEU A 139 -18.42 -11.21 16.30
CA LEU A 139 -17.12 -11.88 16.41
C LEU A 139 -17.03 -12.77 17.64
N LEU A 140 -17.69 -12.39 18.72
CA LEU A 140 -17.65 -13.04 20.04
C LEU A 140 -19.10 -13.22 20.54
N PRO A 141 -19.85 -14.15 19.96
CA PRO A 141 -21.28 -14.34 20.27
C PRO A 141 -21.54 -14.78 21.72
N GLU A 142 -20.53 -15.21 22.43
CA GLU A 142 -20.56 -15.54 23.85
C GLU A 142 -20.51 -14.32 24.77
N GLU A 143 -20.06 -13.17 24.25
CA GLU A 143 -19.95 -11.92 25.00
C GLU A 143 -21.27 -11.10 24.92
N GLU A 144 -21.67 -10.51 26.03
CA GLU A 144 -22.94 -9.76 26.12
C GLU A 144 -22.86 -8.41 25.37
N SER A 145 -21.79 -7.66 25.58
CA SER A 145 -21.58 -6.34 24.97
C SER A 145 -20.12 -5.90 25.10
N ILE A 146 -19.62 -5.15 24.09
CA ILE A 146 -18.32 -4.51 24.16
C ILE A 146 -18.24 -3.46 25.30
N MET A 147 -19.36 -2.87 25.67
CA MET A 147 -19.44 -1.82 26.71
C MET A 147 -19.00 -2.32 28.09
N ILE A 148 -19.25 -3.58 28.41
CA ILE A 148 -18.89 -4.19 29.69
C ILE A 148 -17.60 -4.99 29.64
N SER A 149 -16.96 -5.04 28.46
CA SER A 149 -15.67 -5.72 28.28
C SER A 149 -14.52 -4.88 28.87
N ASP A 150 -13.48 -5.57 29.31
CA ASP A 150 -12.27 -4.92 29.83
C ASP A 150 -11.60 -4.04 28.77
N TRP A 151 -11.10 -2.88 29.22
CA TRP A 151 -10.27 -2.01 28.38
C TRP A 151 -8.96 -2.71 28.00
N PRO A 152 -8.47 -2.56 26.74
CA PRO A 152 -7.22 -3.16 26.31
C PRO A 152 -6.05 -2.75 27.18
N VAL A 153 -5.20 -3.71 27.54
CA VAL A 153 -4.04 -3.49 28.41
C VAL A 153 -2.76 -3.85 27.65
N TYR A 154 -1.72 -3.03 27.84
CA TYR A 154 -0.37 -3.30 27.32
C TYR A 154 0.18 -4.62 27.87
N LYS A 155 0.79 -5.43 27.00
CA LYS A 155 1.39 -6.73 27.33
C LYS A 155 2.86 -6.76 26.89
N ASP A 156 3.79 -6.94 27.81
CA ASP A 156 5.23 -6.98 27.50
C ASP A 156 5.59 -8.07 26.48
N GLU A 157 4.90 -9.20 26.52
CA GLU A 157 5.11 -10.34 25.62
C GLU A 157 4.77 -10.07 24.15
N TRP A 158 3.99 -9.02 23.88
CA TRP A 158 3.65 -8.62 22.51
C TRP A 158 4.64 -7.63 21.89
N ASN A 159 5.56 -7.11 22.71
CA ASN A 159 6.56 -6.15 22.24
C ASN A 159 7.63 -6.84 21.38
N SER A 160 7.77 -6.45 20.13
CA SER A 160 8.74 -7.03 19.19
C SER A 160 9.34 -5.96 18.26
N PRO A 161 10.33 -5.19 18.75
CA PRO A 161 11.01 -4.16 17.96
C PRO A 161 11.69 -4.74 16.70
N GLU A 162 12.17 -5.97 16.77
CA GLU A 162 12.78 -6.65 15.60
C GLU A 162 11.75 -6.90 14.49
N ALA A 163 10.55 -7.35 14.86
CA ALA A 163 9.47 -7.53 13.87
C ALA A 163 9.02 -6.19 13.30
N GLU A 164 8.93 -5.14 14.11
CA GLU A 164 8.61 -3.79 13.64
C GLU A 164 9.64 -3.28 12.64
N LEU A 165 10.94 -3.49 12.89
CA LEU A 165 12.01 -3.12 11.97
C LEU A 165 11.92 -3.91 10.65
N ALA A 166 11.71 -5.23 10.73
CA ALA A 166 11.65 -6.11 9.57
C ALA A 166 10.48 -5.73 8.65
N ILE A 167 9.27 -5.62 9.20
CA ILE A 167 8.08 -5.31 8.42
C ILE A 167 8.10 -3.86 7.93
N GLY A 168 8.57 -2.91 8.74
CA GLY A 168 8.77 -1.52 8.32
C GLY A 168 9.69 -1.40 7.11
N SER A 169 10.79 -2.15 7.10
CA SER A 169 11.72 -2.21 5.97
C SER A 169 11.05 -2.76 4.71
N PHE A 170 10.26 -3.82 4.82
CA PHE A 170 9.48 -4.34 3.69
C PHE A 170 8.43 -3.37 3.19
N GLN A 171 7.73 -2.69 4.09
CA GLN A 171 6.75 -1.67 3.71
C GLN A 171 7.41 -0.55 2.90
N GLU A 172 8.60 -0.12 3.30
CA GLU A 172 9.39 0.88 2.57
C GLU A 172 9.74 0.39 1.16
N VAL A 173 10.22 -0.85 1.02
CA VAL A 173 10.49 -1.50 -0.26
C VAL A 173 9.23 -1.55 -1.14
N VAL A 174 8.13 -2.05 -0.63
CA VAL A 174 6.87 -2.17 -1.39
C VAL A 174 6.35 -0.80 -1.84
N ARG A 175 6.40 0.21 -0.98
CA ARG A 175 6.02 1.59 -1.33
C ARG A 175 6.93 2.15 -2.42
N GLY A 176 8.24 1.97 -2.30
CA GLY A 176 9.23 2.39 -3.30
C GLY A 176 8.97 1.75 -4.66
N ILE A 177 8.76 0.44 -4.70
CA ILE A 177 8.43 -0.31 -5.92
C ILE A 177 7.13 0.22 -6.54
N ARG A 178 6.06 0.36 -5.76
CA ARG A 178 4.76 0.85 -6.24
C ARG A 178 4.86 2.26 -6.83
N ASN A 179 5.59 3.16 -6.18
CA ASN A 179 5.81 4.53 -6.66
C ASN A 179 6.58 4.52 -7.99
N THR A 180 7.66 3.76 -8.08
CA THR A 180 8.44 3.62 -9.31
C THR A 180 7.60 3.03 -10.45
N ARG A 181 6.85 1.97 -10.20
CA ARG A 181 5.94 1.37 -11.18
C ARG A 181 4.87 2.34 -11.66
N THR A 182 4.32 3.14 -10.75
CA THR A 182 3.33 4.18 -11.08
C THR A 182 3.94 5.27 -11.95
N SER A 183 5.14 5.76 -11.62
CA SER A 183 5.84 6.77 -12.41
C SER A 183 6.22 6.28 -13.82
N MET A 184 6.44 4.97 -13.97
CA MET A 184 6.72 4.33 -15.26
C MET A 184 5.47 3.81 -15.99
N ASN A 185 4.26 4.04 -15.45
CA ASN A 185 3.00 3.55 -15.98
C ASN A 185 2.96 2.02 -16.19
N VAL A 186 3.61 1.25 -15.31
CA VAL A 186 3.63 -0.22 -15.37
C VAL A 186 2.27 -0.78 -14.99
N PRO A 187 1.63 -1.64 -15.81
CA PRO A 187 0.34 -2.25 -15.47
C PRO A 187 0.42 -3.08 -14.20
N GLN A 188 -0.64 -3.06 -13.37
CA GLN A 188 -0.66 -3.76 -12.08
C GLN A 188 -0.49 -5.28 -12.19
N ASN A 189 -1.03 -5.90 -13.25
CA ASN A 189 -0.93 -7.34 -13.49
C ASN A 189 0.47 -7.81 -13.95
N ARG A 190 1.37 -6.89 -14.29
CA ARG A 190 2.72 -7.22 -14.73
C ARG A 190 3.61 -7.45 -13.52
N LYS A 191 4.07 -8.67 -13.32
CA LYS A 191 5.00 -9.04 -12.25
C LYS A 191 6.44 -8.87 -12.70
N THR A 192 7.32 -8.46 -11.77
CA THR A 192 8.74 -8.20 -12.02
C THR A 192 9.63 -9.09 -11.15
N HIS A 193 10.81 -9.42 -11.63
CA HIS A 193 11.85 -9.96 -10.75
C HIS A 193 12.39 -8.83 -9.88
N LEU A 194 12.63 -9.12 -8.62
CA LEU A 194 13.19 -8.18 -7.66
C LEU A 194 14.52 -8.72 -7.15
N ILE A 195 15.56 -7.88 -7.18
CA ILE A 195 16.84 -8.18 -6.58
C ILE A 195 17.06 -7.19 -5.46
N ILE A 196 17.07 -7.68 -4.21
CA ILE A 196 17.28 -6.87 -3.02
C ILE A 196 18.73 -7.00 -2.60
N VAL A 197 19.47 -5.91 -2.68
CA VAL A 197 20.86 -5.83 -2.21
C VAL A 197 20.83 -5.21 -0.82
N GLY A 198 20.96 -6.07 0.19
CA GLY A 198 20.95 -5.65 1.60
C GLY A 198 22.29 -5.05 2.02
N LYS A 199 22.25 -4.12 2.98
CA LYS A 199 23.42 -3.42 3.49
C LYS A 199 24.45 -4.36 4.16
N ASP A 200 23.96 -5.42 4.78
CA ASP A 200 24.77 -6.44 5.46
C ASP A 200 24.04 -7.81 5.47
N ALA A 201 24.71 -8.84 5.99
CA ALA A 201 24.18 -10.20 6.03
C ALA A 201 22.92 -10.33 6.90
N ALA A 202 22.81 -9.59 8.01
CA ALA A 202 21.65 -9.64 8.89
C ALA A 202 20.40 -9.06 8.19
N ILE A 203 20.57 -7.95 7.47
CA ILE A 203 19.52 -7.35 6.64
C ILE A 203 19.10 -8.29 5.49
N CYS A 204 20.05 -8.92 4.82
CA CYS A 204 19.73 -9.92 3.79
C CYS A 204 18.93 -11.09 4.37
N GLN A 205 19.31 -11.61 5.53
CA GLN A 205 18.57 -12.69 6.20
C GLN A 205 17.14 -12.26 6.59
N MET A 206 16.98 -11.03 7.07
CA MET A 206 15.66 -10.45 7.38
C MET A 206 14.75 -10.44 6.15
N TYR A 207 15.24 -9.96 4.99
CA TYR A 207 14.49 -9.96 3.74
C TYR A 207 14.18 -11.39 3.25
N GLU A 208 15.14 -12.30 3.37
CA GLU A 208 14.97 -13.70 2.94
C GLU A 208 13.84 -14.39 3.71
N ASN A 209 13.77 -14.16 5.03
CA ASN A 209 12.77 -14.77 5.91
C ASN A 209 11.33 -14.34 5.55
N SER A 210 11.12 -13.10 5.16
CA SER A 210 9.77 -12.55 4.91
C SER A 210 9.40 -12.40 3.43
N LYS A 211 10.31 -12.71 2.49
CA LYS A 211 10.09 -12.46 1.05
C LYS A 211 8.81 -13.06 0.48
N LYS A 212 8.40 -14.25 0.96
CA LYS A 212 7.20 -14.94 0.48
C LYS A 212 5.93 -14.17 0.78
N SER A 213 5.84 -13.60 1.98
CA SER A 213 4.68 -12.83 2.42
C SER A 213 4.50 -11.54 1.61
N PHE A 214 5.60 -10.95 1.15
CA PHE A 214 5.59 -9.68 0.44
C PHE A 214 5.59 -9.77 -1.09
N ALA A 215 5.85 -10.95 -1.66
CA ALA A 215 5.95 -11.11 -3.11
C ALA A 215 4.70 -10.57 -3.86
N ASN A 216 3.50 -10.85 -3.36
CA ASN A 216 2.26 -10.36 -3.96
C ASN A 216 2.10 -8.84 -3.80
N LEU A 217 2.44 -8.29 -2.64
CA LEU A 217 2.32 -6.85 -2.37
C LEU A 217 3.32 -6.02 -3.18
N ALA A 218 4.48 -6.59 -3.48
CA ALA A 218 5.53 -5.99 -4.31
C ALA A 218 5.33 -6.24 -5.81
N PHE A 219 4.27 -6.95 -6.23
CA PHE A 219 4.08 -7.41 -7.61
C PHE A 219 5.28 -8.22 -8.13
N ALA A 220 5.92 -8.98 -7.25
CA ALA A 220 7.09 -9.77 -7.59
C ALA A 220 6.69 -11.10 -8.24
N LYS A 221 7.44 -11.49 -9.27
CA LYS A 221 7.46 -12.83 -9.82
C LYS A 221 8.36 -13.71 -8.94
N GLU A 222 9.52 -13.19 -8.63
CA GLU A 222 10.52 -13.79 -7.77
C GLU A 222 11.32 -12.70 -7.05
N ILE A 223 11.79 -13.00 -5.84
CA ILE A 223 12.63 -12.08 -5.04
C ILE A 223 13.94 -12.79 -4.74
N HIS A 224 15.04 -12.23 -5.23
CA HIS A 224 16.40 -12.62 -4.89
C HIS A 224 17.00 -11.64 -3.88
N VAL A 225 17.67 -12.16 -2.85
CA VAL A 225 18.34 -11.35 -1.85
C VAL A 225 19.83 -11.62 -1.87
N GLN A 226 20.64 -10.59 -1.95
CA GLN A 226 22.11 -10.71 -2.06
C GLN A 226 22.81 -9.52 -1.38
N GLN A 227 24.13 -9.60 -1.20
CA GLN A 227 24.90 -8.55 -0.51
C GLN A 227 25.60 -7.59 -1.47
N ASP A 228 25.73 -7.94 -2.73
CA ASP A 228 26.43 -7.14 -3.74
C ASP A 228 25.60 -6.98 -5.03
N LYS A 229 26.15 -6.29 -6.01
CA LYS A 229 25.47 -6.02 -7.29
C LYS A 229 25.78 -7.05 -8.37
N THR A 230 26.34 -8.19 -8.04
CA THR A 230 26.72 -9.22 -9.02
C THR A 230 25.49 -9.71 -9.78
N GLY A 231 25.58 -9.77 -11.10
CA GLY A 231 24.50 -10.25 -11.97
C GLY A 231 23.35 -9.26 -12.21
N ILE A 232 23.45 -8.02 -11.75
CA ILE A 232 22.45 -6.97 -11.99
C ILE A 232 22.82 -6.21 -13.27
N GLY A 233 21.91 -6.11 -14.23
CA GLY A 233 22.10 -5.35 -15.46
C GLY A 233 22.25 -3.84 -15.19
N GLU A 234 23.04 -3.17 -16.03
CA GLU A 234 23.27 -1.72 -15.92
C GLU A 234 22.00 -0.89 -16.15
N ASP A 235 21.04 -1.45 -16.87
CA ASP A 235 19.73 -0.85 -17.19
C ASP A 235 18.66 -1.10 -16.12
N ALA A 236 18.99 -1.82 -15.04
CA ALA A 236 18.05 -2.12 -13.99
C ALA A 236 17.61 -0.84 -13.25
N VAL A 237 16.28 -0.71 -13.08
CA VAL A 237 15.70 0.39 -12.32
C VAL A 237 15.91 0.16 -10.84
N SER A 238 16.50 1.13 -10.14
CA SER A 238 16.81 1.00 -8.72
C SER A 238 15.85 1.79 -7.83
N VAL A 239 15.51 1.21 -6.69
CA VAL A 239 14.78 1.84 -5.58
C VAL A 239 15.66 1.79 -4.35
N VAL A 240 16.06 2.96 -3.85
CA VAL A 240 16.87 3.08 -2.65
C VAL A 240 15.97 3.18 -1.44
N VAL A 241 16.18 2.32 -0.45
CA VAL A 241 15.50 2.32 0.84
C VAL A 241 16.53 2.41 1.97
N SER A 242 16.08 2.54 3.20
CA SER A 242 16.94 2.84 4.37
C SER A 242 18.08 1.83 4.57
N ASN A 243 17.86 0.55 4.30
CA ASN A 243 18.82 -0.53 4.58
C ASN A 243 19.13 -1.45 3.40
N ALA A 244 18.61 -1.14 2.21
CA ALA A 244 18.83 -1.92 1.00
C ALA A 244 18.68 -1.07 -0.27
N VAL A 245 19.08 -1.64 -1.40
CA VAL A 245 18.74 -1.14 -2.73
C VAL A 245 18.03 -2.26 -3.48
N VAL A 246 16.85 -1.96 -4.01
CA VAL A 246 16.06 -2.93 -4.78
C VAL A 246 16.22 -2.62 -6.26
N TYR A 247 16.52 -3.65 -7.04
CA TYR A 247 16.68 -3.56 -8.49
C TYR A 247 15.57 -4.32 -9.19
N MET A 248 15.03 -3.72 -10.24
CA MET A 248 14.04 -4.29 -11.13
C MET A 248 14.58 -4.27 -12.55
N PRO A 249 14.70 -5.42 -13.25
CA PRO A 249 15.09 -5.44 -14.65
C PRO A 249 14.14 -4.57 -15.50
N LEU A 250 14.70 -3.73 -16.36
CA LEU A 250 13.90 -2.80 -17.18
C LEU A 250 12.95 -3.57 -18.12
N GLU A 251 13.37 -4.70 -18.65
CA GLU A 251 12.57 -5.57 -19.50
C GLU A 251 11.30 -6.09 -18.86
N ASP A 252 11.32 -6.28 -17.52
CA ASP A 252 10.12 -6.66 -16.75
C ASP A 252 9.14 -5.50 -16.58
N LEU A 253 9.63 -4.26 -16.56
CA LEU A 253 8.81 -3.07 -16.34
C LEU A 253 8.19 -2.55 -17.63
N VAL A 254 8.92 -2.59 -18.73
CA VAL A 254 8.51 -2.00 -20.00
C VAL A 254 8.37 -3.10 -21.06
N ASP A 255 7.21 -3.17 -21.69
CA ASP A 255 7.02 -3.92 -22.92
C ASP A 255 7.51 -3.03 -24.05
N LYS A 256 8.78 -3.22 -24.44
CA LYS A 256 9.43 -2.37 -25.44
C LYS A 256 8.61 -2.22 -26.71
N GLU A 257 7.97 -3.29 -27.19
CA GLU A 257 7.16 -3.27 -28.41
C GLU A 257 5.88 -2.46 -28.24
N LYS A 258 5.13 -2.70 -27.16
CA LYS A 258 3.88 -1.97 -26.88
C LYS A 258 4.13 -0.50 -26.55
N GLU A 259 5.19 -0.22 -25.80
CA GLU A 259 5.54 1.14 -25.46
C GLU A 259 6.05 1.91 -26.69
N LEU A 260 6.80 1.26 -27.56
CA LEU A 260 7.20 1.82 -28.85
C LEU A 260 5.97 2.13 -29.72
N GLU A 261 5.02 1.20 -29.79
CA GLU A 261 3.77 1.41 -30.53
C GLU A 261 2.94 2.57 -29.93
N ARG A 262 2.83 2.63 -28.60
CA ARG A 262 2.12 3.71 -27.88
C ARG A 262 2.75 5.07 -28.13
N LEU A 263 4.07 5.17 -27.99
CA LEU A 263 4.81 6.42 -28.20
C LEU A 263 4.79 6.85 -29.66
N THR A 264 4.83 5.91 -30.59
CA THR A 264 4.71 6.20 -32.04
C THR A 264 3.33 6.76 -32.36
N LYS A 265 2.26 6.15 -31.86
CA LYS A 265 0.90 6.68 -32.02
C LYS A 265 0.72 8.07 -31.41
N GLU A 266 1.31 8.29 -30.25
CA GLU A 266 1.27 9.59 -29.56
C GLU A 266 2.07 10.66 -30.33
N GLN A 267 3.23 10.31 -30.89
CA GLN A 267 4.01 11.20 -31.78
C GLN A 267 3.20 11.59 -33.03
N GLU A 268 2.53 10.62 -33.65
CA GLU A 268 1.66 10.90 -34.82
C GLU A 268 0.49 11.82 -34.45
N ARG A 269 -0.15 11.58 -33.30
CA ARG A 269 -1.23 12.42 -32.79
C ARG A 269 -0.75 13.87 -32.57
N LEU A 270 0.36 14.02 -31.85
CA LEU A 270 0.93 15.35 -31.56
C LEU A 270 1.38 16.07 -32.86
N THR A 271 1.90 15.33 -33.81
CA THR A 271 2.28 15.89 -35.12
C THR A 271 1.06 16.43 -35.88
N LYS A 272 -0.07 15.72 -35.82
CA LYS A 272 -1.34 16.17 -36.42
C LYS A 272 -1.89 17.42 -35.71
N GLU A 273 -1.85 17.45 -34.39
CA GLU A 273 -2.31 18.61 -33.60
C GLU A 273 -1.43 19.85 -33.82
N ILE A 274 -0.11 19.67 -33.92
CA ILE A 274 0.83 20.75 -34.24
C ILE A 274 0.50 21.31 -35.63
N ALA A 275 0.37 20.46 -36.63
CA ALA A 275 0.02 20.89 -38.01
C ALA A 275 -1.33 21.62 -38.07
N ARG A 276 -2.32 21.17 -37.29
CA ARG A 276 -3.62 21.85 -37.17
C ARG A 276 -3.47 23.25 -36.55
N CYS A 277 -2.76 23.37 -35.43
CA CYS A 277 -2.52 24.67 -34.77
C CYS A 277 -1.72 25.63 -35.68
N GLU A 278 -0.69 25.13 -36.36
CA GLU A 278 0.11 25.93 -37.30
C GLU A 278 -0.74 26.36 -38.50
N GLY A 279 -1.58 25.47 -39.04
CA GLY A 279 -2.52 25.81 -40.12
C GLY A 279 -3.51 26.90 -39.72
N MET A 280 -4.04 26.86 -38.49
CA MET A 280 -4.92 27.92 -37.95
C MET A 280 -4.18 29.23 -37.77
N LEU A 281 -2.98 29.22 -37.21
CA LEU A 281 -2.17 30.41 -36.95
C LEU A 281 -1.60 31.02 -38.25
N ASN A 282 -1.42 30.25 -39.32
CA ASN A 282 -1.03 30.72 -40.65
C ASN A 282 -2.20 31.23 -41.50
N ASN A 283 -3.45 31.05 -41.03
CA ASN A 283 -4.61 31.54 -41.76
C ASN A 283 -4.88 33.04 -41.45
N PRO A 284 -4.72 33.94 -42.42
CA PRO A 284 -4.92 35.39 -42.18
C PRO A 284 -6.34 35.74 -41.70
N ASN A 285 -7.34 34.96 -42.12
CA ASN A 285 -8.73 35.18 -41.70
C ASN A 285 -8.95 34.79 -40.22
N PHE A 286 -8.22 33.86 -39.72
CA PHE A 286 -8.27 33.50 -38.29
C PHE A 286 -7.51 34.54 -37.44
N VAL A 287 -6.25 34.85 -37.81
CA VAL A 287 -5.40 35.75 -37.03
C VAL A 287 -5.95 37.18 -37.01
N ASN A 288 -6.53 37.68 -38.08
CA ASN A 288 -7.02 39.06 -38.19
C ASN A 288 -8.46 39.25 -37.72
N LYS A 289 -9.30 38.19 -37.67
CA LYS A 289 -10.73 38.29 -37.33
C LYS A 289 -11.10 37.66 -36.00
N ALA A 290 -10.27 36.76 -35.45
CA ALA A 290 -10.54 36.14 -34.16
C ALA A 290 -10.18 37.06 -33.00
N PRO A 291 -10.85 36.97 -31.84
CA PRO A 291 -10.44 37.68 -30.64
C PRO A 291 -8.99 37.33 -30.26
N ALA A 292 -8.20 38.32 -29.85
CA ALA A 292 -6.80 38.11 -29.47
C ALA A 292 -6.60 36.95 -28.48
N ALA A 293 -7.48 36.83 -27.49
CA ALA A 293 -7.46 35.74 -26.51
C ALA A 293 -7.53 34.33 -27.14
N LYS A 294 -8.24 34.16 -28.28
CA LYS A 294 -8.30 32.88 -28.98
C LYS A 294 -7.04 32.57 -29.78
N VAL A 295 -6.42 33.59 -30.34
CA VAL A 295 -5.14 33.47 -31.07
C VAL A 295 -4.03 33.11 -30.08
N ASP A 296 -3.99 33.77 -28.92
CA ASP A 296 -2.99 33.51 -27.89
C ASP A 296 -3.18 32.12 -27.26
N ALA A 297 -4.42 31.72 -26.98
CA ALA A 297 -4.71 30.35 -26.51
C ALA A 297 -4.25 29.26 -27.51
N GLU A 298 -4.34 29.52 -28.82
CA GLU A 298 -3.89 28.56 -29.85
C GLU A 298 -2.35 28.55 -29.96
N LYS A 299 -1.67 29.68 -29.73
CA LYS A 299 -0.19 29.73 -29.61
C LYS A 299 0.30 28.96 -28.40
N GLU A 300 -0.36 29.11 -27.24
CA GLU A 300 -0.03 28.35 -26.03
C GLU A 300 -0.19 26.84 -26.23
N LYS A 301 -1.29 26.40 -26.89
CA LYS A 301 -1.47 25.00 -27.23
C LYS A 301 -0.38 24.49 -28.17
N LEU A 302 -0.01 25.27 -29.18
CA LEU A 302 1.06 24.90 -30.10
C LEU A 302 2.39 24.70 -29.35
N ALA A 303 2.74 25.63 -28.46
CA ALA A 303 3.95 25.52 -27.63
C ALA A 303 3.94 24.27 -26.77
N LYS A 304 2.81 23.99 -26.10
CA LYS A 304 2.62 22.80 -25.27
C LYS A 304 2.72 21.50 -26.08
N TYR A 305 2.12 21.43 -27.25
CA TYR A 305 2.21 20.24 -28.12
C TYR A 305 3.63 20.01 -28.63
N LYS A 306 4.38 21.07 -28.95
CA LYS A 306 5.79 20.95 -29.36
C LYS A 306 6.66 20.42 -28.21
N GLU A 307 6.49 20.95 -27.00
CA GLU A 307 7.18 20.43 -25.82
C GLU A 307 6.86 18.96 -25.52
N MET A 308 5.57 18.58 -25.63
CA MET A 308 5.15 17.20 -25.45
C MET A 308 5.75 16.28 -26.52
N LYS A 309 5.82 16.73 -27.77
CA LYS A 309 6.41 15.96 -28.88
C LYS A 309 7.91 15.73 -28.65
N GLU A 310 8.65 16.72 -28.21
CA GLU A 310 10.09 16.62 -27.92
C GLU A 310 10.34 15.58 -26.79
N LYS A 311 9.50 15.59 -25.74
CA LYS A 311 9.55 14.58 -24.67
C LYS A 311 9.30 13.16 -25.20
N VAL A 312 8.29 12.99 -26.07
CA VAL A 312 7.99 11.69 -26.68
C VAL A 312 9.14 11.22 -27.59
N GLU A 313 9.74 12.10 -28.36
CA GLU A 313 10.87 11.78 -29.24
C GLU A 313 12.11 11.35 -28.42
N THR A 314 12.40 12.03 -27.32
CA THR A 314 13.46 11.66 -26.40
C THR A 314 13.23 10.25 -25.81
N GLN A 315 11.99 9.95 -25.42
CA GLN A 315 11.61 8.62 -24.90
C GLN A 315 11.74 7.53 -25.96
N LEU A 316 11.34 7.81 -27.21
CA LEU A 316 11.50 6.89 -28.33
C LEU A 316 12.97 6.59 -28.64
N GLU A 317 13.85 7.55 -28.54
CA GLU A 317 15.29 7.36 -28.72
C GLU A 317 15.90 6.52 -27.60
N GLN A 318 15.48 6.73 -26.35
CA GLN A 318 15.93 5.95 -25.21
C GLN A 318 15.50 4.48 -25.29
N LEU A 319 14.28 4.21 -25.78
CA LEU A 319 13.74 2.84 -25.94
C LEU A 319 14.36 2.07 -27.12
N LYS A 320 14.92 2.77 -28.11
CA LYS A 320 15.58 2.17 -29.28
C LYS A 320 17.06 1.84 -29.04
N ARG A 321 17.64 2.40 -27.99
CA ARG A 321 18.97 2.03 -27.52
C ARG A 321 18.92 0.77 -26.65
#